data_7cbb297c19808e24ea079d98ac434e3d
#
_entry.id   7cbb297c19808e24ea079d98ac434e3d
#
_cell.length_a   1.000
_cell.length_b   1.000
_cell.length_c   1.000
_cell.angle_alpha   90.00
_cell.angle_beta   90.00
_cell.angle_gamma   90.00
#
_symmetry.space_group_name_H-M   'P 1'
#
loop_
_entity.id
_entity.type
_entity.pdbx_description
1 polymer ?
#
loop_
_entity_poly.entity_id
_entity_poly.type
_entity_poly.pdbx_seq_one_letter_code
_entity_poly.pdbx_strand_id
1 'polypeptide(L)'
;LGTTIWKTFTKEKIKGRYVKVILEPTVTVVSKVNFVEHPEYKVPDDGDNFTRLGAFAAKGCYDSFGEEGRANKDNQLAILEYRHGSVLEHLNITLFIEGITRGCSLELNRHRMFSISQRSTRYVAEEEAAIVLEPYFAQLFRTYEPKFDEYDNRFRAASYPTADELVEAQEKKGDDPVWRQLCDSRLLLQHLNSQCKSVFDYQDQVEDLMKMNPYELEKFDLRKWARGKARNLLPHGIETRGTYTSNVRGWRWFIEARSESNAETEIRSLANKVLLAVREVAPLYFKDFESWETYEGVPEWKPTYSKV
;
A
#
# COMPACT_ATOMS: atom_id res chain seq x y z
N LEU A 1 -8.66 -8.57 8.00
CA LEU A 1 -7.27 -8.80 7.64
C LEU A 1 -7.11 -10.23 7.14
N GLY A 2 -7.09 -10.42 5.81
CA GLY A 2 -6.88 -11.73 5.22
C GLY A 2 -5.39 -12.07 5.20
N THR A 3 -4.82 -12.46 6.35
CA THR A 3 -3.46 -12.99 6.39
C THR A 3 -3.54 -14.51 6.34
N THR A 4 -3.12 -15.12 5.24
CA THR A 4 -3.04 -16.58 5.09
C THR A 4 -1.60 -17.03 5.34
N ILE A 5 -1.42 -18.11 6.11
CA ILE A 5 -0.11 -18.72 6.32
C ILE A 5 0.10 -19.74 5.21
N TRP A 6 1.08 -19.48 4.37
CA TRP A 6 1.46 -20.36 3.26
C TRP A 6 2.52 -21.38 3.69
N LYS A 7 2.27 -22.67 3.41
CA LYS A 7 3.28 -23.73 3.52
C LYS A 7 3.98 -23.86 2.19
N THR A 8 5.27 -23.56 2.13
CA THR A 8 6.04 -23.72 0.88
C THR A 8 6.17 -25.18 0.48
N PHE A 9 5.71 -25.50 -0.72
CA PHE A 9 5.80 -26.84 -1.33
C PHE A 9 7.13 -27.12 -2.05
N THR A 10 8.25 -26.63 -1.57
CA THR A 10 9.54 -27.08 -2.12
C THR A 10 10.03 -28.29 -1.33
N LYS A 11 10.00 -29.47 -1.97
CA LYS A 11 10.21 -30.78 -1.35
C LYS A 11 11.60 -31.03 -0.69
N GLU A 12 12.56 -30.12 -0.75
CA GLU A 12 13.93 -30.54 -0.42
C GLU A 12 14.58 -29.95 0.81
N LYS A 13 14.07 -28.96 1.51
CA LYS A 13 14.75 -28.48 2.76
C LYS A 13 13.95 -27.59 3.71
N ILE A 14 12.64 -27.48 3.64
CA ILE A 14 11.94 -26.49 4.45
C ILE A 14 11.11 -27.15 5.56
N LYS A 15 11.76 -27.69 6.56
CA LYS A 15 11.10 -28.18 7.77
C LYS A 15 10.49 -27.01 8.55
N GLY A 16 9.16 -26.84 8.44
CA GLY A 16 8.38 -25.99 9.35
C GLY A 16 8.50 -24.48 9.16
N ARG A 17 9.11 -23.97 8.09
CA ARG A 17 9.13 -22.53 7.80
C ARG A 17 7.88 -22.09 7.05
N TYR A 18 7.33 -20.96 7.46
CA TYR A 18 6.13 -20.37 6.87
C TYR A 18 6.41 -18.92 6.49
N VAL A 19 5.83 -18.47 5.38
CA VAL A 19 5.77 -17.06 5.01
C VAL A 19 4.31 -16.64 5.01
N LYS A 20 3.99 -15.54 5.67
CA LYS A 20 2.65 -14.94 5.62
C LYS A 20 2.41 -14.33 4.25
N VAL A 21 1.22 -14.53 3.69
CA VAL A 21 0.80 -13.90 2.44
C VAL A 21 -0.25 -12.84 2.74
N ILE A 22 -0.03 -11.62 2.27
CA ILE A 22 -0.94 -10.49 2.41
C ILE A 22 -1.53 -10.17 1.03
N LEU A 23 -2.85 -10.04 0.97
CA LEU A 23 -3.59 -9.87 -0.29
C LEU A 23 -4.11 -8.44 -0.51
N GLU A 24 -4.10 -7.63 0.54
CA GLU A 24 -4.58 -6.25 0.49
C GLU A 24 -3.88 -5.38 1.52
N PRO A 25 -3.59 -4.11 1.20
CA PRO A 25 -3.11 -3.15 2.18
C PRO A 25 -4.22 -2.74 3.17
N THR A 26 -3.79 -2.36 4.37
CA THR A 26 -4.65 -1.74 5.38
C THR A 26 -4.20 -0.31 5.62
N VAL A 27 -5.17 0.61 5.67
CA VAL A 27 -4.95 2.03 5.94
C VAL A 27 -5.80 2.43 7.15
N THR A 28 -5.13 2.92 8.18
CA THR A 28 -5.77 3.36 9.43
C THR A 28 -5.46 4.82 9.70
N VAL A 29 -6.48 5.64 9.96
CA VAL A 29 -6.27 7.01 10.43
C VAL A 29 -5.83 6.97 11.90
N VAL A 30 -4.66 7.50 12.20
CA VAL A 30 -4.09 7.53 13.56
C VAL A 30 -4.04 8.93 14.16
N SER A 31 -4.17 9.97 13.33
CA SER A 31 -4.31 11.36 13.78
C SER A 31 -5.04 12.21 12.76
N LYS A 32 -5.78 13.18 13.23
CA LYS A 32 -6.51 14.16 12.41
C LYS A 32 -6.54 15.52 13.10
N VAL A 33 -6.94 16.56 12.35
CA VAL A 33 -7.10 17.92 12.86
C VAL A 33 -8.00 17.96 14.08
N ASN A 34 -7.59 18.74 15.08
CA ASN A 34 -8.41 19.20 16.18
C ASN A 34 -8.36 20.74 16.20
N PHE A 35 -9.47 21.39 15.82
CA PHE A 35 -9.55 22.85 15.82
C PHE A 35 -9.66 23.38 17.26
N VAL A 36 -8.80 24.34 17.59
CA VAL A 36 -8.84 25.07 18.87
C VAL A 36 -9.27 26.51 18.60
N GLU A 37 -10.31 26.95 19.23
CA GLU A 37 -10.86 28.31 19.06
C GLU A 37 -9.87 29.38 19.48
N HIS A 38 -9.74 30.40 18.64
CA HIS A 38 -9.01 31.62 19.03
C HIS A 38 -9.87 32.49 19.93
N PRO A 39 -9.31 33.12 20.97
CA PRO A 39 -10.10 33.93 21.92
C PRO A 39 -10.78 35.14 21.28
N GLU A 40 -10.13 35.77 20.29
CA GLU A 40 -10.60 37.02 19.67
C GLU A 40 -11.17 36.81 18.26
N TYR A 41 -10.50 35.98 17.43
CA TYR A 41 -10.89 35.75 16.03
C TYR A 41 -11.84 34.56 15.95
N LYS A 42 -13.07 34.82 15.55
CA LYS A 42 -14.14 33.81 15.52
C LYS A 42 -14.50 33.41 14.10
N VAL A 43 -14.94 32.17 13.91
CA VAL A 43 -15.60 31.65 12.72
C VAL A 43 -16.98 31.12 13.12
N PRO A 44 -17.94 30.93 12.18
CA PRO A 44 -19.23 30.34 12.52
C PRO A 44 -19.07 29.01 13.25
N ASP A 45 -19.97 28.71 14.18
CA ASP A 45 -19.96 27.44 14.92
C ASP A 45 -20.70 26.33 14.15
N ASP A 46 -20.22 26.04 12.94
CA ASP A 46 -20.77 25.01 12.09
C ASP A 46 -19.64 24.12 11.51
N GLY A 47 -20.01 22.88 11.16
CA GLY A 47 -19.10 21.94 10.55
C GLY A 47 -18.18 21.19 11.53
N ASP A 48 -17.22 20.48 10.96
CA ASP A 48 -16.22 19.68 11.68
C ASP A 48 -14.91 20.47 11.90
N ASN A 49 -13.96 19.84 12.61
CA ASN A 49 -12.66 20.46 12.88
C ASN A 49 -11.88 20.84 11.61
N PHE A 50 -12.04 20.11 10.51
CA PHE A 50 -11.39 20.42 9.24
C PHE A 50 -11.99 21.67 8.60
N THR A 51 -13.32 21.75 8.51
CA THR A 51 -14.03 22.90 7.93
C THR A 51 -13.82 24.15 8.75
N ARG A 52 -13.83 24.04 10.08
CA ARG A 52 -13.59 25.18 11.00
C ARG A 52 -12.16 25.71 10.88
N LEU A 53 -11.14 24.83 10.92
CA LEU A 53 -9.75 25.26 10.74
C LEU A 53 -9.49 25.84 9.35
N GLY A 54 -10.03 25.19 8.31
CA GLY A 54 -9.91 25.68 6.94
C GLY A 54 -10.56 27.06 6.76
N ALA A 55 -11.75 27.26 7.32
CA ALA A 55 -12.43 28.57 7.31
C ALA A 55 -11.65 29.62 8.10
N PHE A 56 -11.09 29.26 9.26
CA PHE A 56 -10.24 30.15 10.03
C PHE A 56 -9.03 30.61 9.22
N ALA A 57 -8.31 29.69 8.58
CA ALA A 57 -7.17 30.00 7.72
C ALA A 57 -7.57 30.87 6.51
N ALA A 58 -8.69 30.56 5.84
CA ALA A 58 -9.18 31.33 4.71
C ALA A 58 -9.61 32.75 5.11
N LYS A 59 -10.35 32.91 6.20
CA LYS A 59 -10.81 34.21 6.72
C LYS A 59 -9.66 35.08 7.19
N GLY A 60 -8.59 34.49 7.72
CA GLY A 60 -7.36 35.20 8.08
C GLY A 60 -6.66 35.87 6.89
N CYS A 61 -6.77 35.30 5.69
CA CYS A 61 -6.19 35.94 4.49
C CYS A 61 -6.89 37.24 4.09
N TYR A 62 -8.18 37.42 4.48
CA TYR A 62 -9.00 38.56 4.09
C TYR A 62 -9.46 39.42 5.28
N ASP A 63 -8.95 39.12 6.48
CA ASP A 63 -9.38 39.76 7.73
C ASP A 63 -10.93 39.77 7.88
N SER A 64 -11.57 38.64 7.53
CA SER A 64 -13.04 38.54 7.44
C SER A 64 -13.61 37.60 8.51
N PHE A 65 -13.02 37.63 9.72
CA PHE A 65 -13.50 36.87 10.87
C PHE A 65 -14.89 37.35 11.31
N GLY A 66 -15.64 36.47 11.94
CA GLY A 66 -16.96 36.74 12.50
C GLY A 66 -17.82 35.49 12.56
N GLU A 67 -18.74 35.48 13.56
CA GLU A 67 -19.69 34.37 13.76
C GLU A 67 -20.82 34.38 12.73
N GLU A 68 -21.23 35.58 12.26
CA GLU A 68 -22.30 35.80 11.29
C GLU A 68 -21.79 35.78 9.84
N GLY A 69 -20.71 35.08 9.57
CA GLY A 69 -20.13 35.02 8.24
C GLY A 69 -20.72 33.88 7.40
N ARG A 70 -20.18 33.74 6.21
CA ARG A 70 -20.44 32.55 5.35
C ARG A 70 -20.16 31.28 6.12
N ALA A 71 -21.08 30.29 6.04
CA ALA A 71 -20.94 28.98 6.67
C ALA A 71 -19.59 28.33 6.34
N ASN A 72 -18.94 27.68 7.30
CA ASN A 72 -17.61 27.12 7.12
C ASN A 72 -17.59 26.10 5.97
N LYS A 73 -18.62 25.27 5.84
CA LYS A 73 -18.76 24.31 4.74
C LYS A 73 -18.79 25.02 3.38
N ASP A 74 -19.56 26.07 3.22
CA ASP A 74 -19.68 26.80 1.94
C ASP A 74 -18.40 27.58 1.62
N ASN A 75 -17.73 28.09 2.66
CA ASN A 75 -16.42 28.69 2.51
C ASN A 75 -15.41 27.67 1.94
N GLN A 76 -15.36 26.46 2.51
CA GLN A 76 -14.41 25.43 2.09
C GLN A 76 -14.76 24.79 0.72
N LEU A 77 -16.04 24.74 0.34
CA LEU A 77 -16.43 24.37 -1.03
C LEU A 77 -15.90 25.37 -2.04
N ALA A 78 -15.99 26.68 -1.74
CA ALA A 78 -15.44 27.71 -2.62
C ALA A 78 -13.88 27.62 -2.69
N ILE A 79 -13.20 27.26 -1.60
CA ILE A 79 -11.75 27.01 -1.60
C ILE A 79 -11.37 25.91 -2.60
N LEU A 80 -12.15 24.83 -2.67
CA LEU A 80 -11.96 23.76 -3.65
C LEU A 80 -12.25 24.25 -5.07
N GLU A 81 -13.39 24.93 -5.28
CA GLU A 81 -13.84 25.43 -6.58
C GLU A 81 -12.85 26.43 -7.20
N TYR A 82 -12.39 27.39 -6.40
CA TYR A 82 -11.42 28.40 -6.85
C TYR A 82 -9.97 27.96 -6.74
N ARG A 83 -9.73 26.70 -6.31
CA ARG A 83 -8.39 26.08 -6.21
C ARG A 83 -7.43 26.84 -5.29
N HIS A 84 -7.93 27.38 -4.19
CA HIS A 84 -7.12 28.05 -3.16
C HIS A 84 -6.44 27.02 -2.25
N GLY A 85 -5.57 26.16 -2.84
CA GLY A 85 -4.98 24.99 -2.22
C GLY A 85 -4.14 25.28 -0.97
N SER A 86 -3.59 26.48 -0.82
CA SER A 86 -2.80 26.85 0.37
C SER A 86 -3.58 26.73 1.68
N VAL A 87 -4.90 26.98 1.65
CA VAL A 87 -5.77 26.80 2.82
C VAL A 87 -5.80 25.33 3.28
N LEU A 88 -5.75 24.37 2.34
CA LEU A 88 -5.79 22.94 2.62
C LEU A 88 -4.49 22.43 3.26
N GLU A 89 -3.40 23.21 3.21
CA GLU A 89 -2.11 22.82 3.76
C GLU A 89 -2.06 22.84 5.29
N HIS A 90 -3.02 23.50 5.94
CA HIS A 90 -3.17 23.48 7.40
C HIS A 90 -3.88 22.20 7.92
N LEU A 91 -4.54 21.45 7.06
CA LEU A 91 -5.45 20.35 7.39
C LEU A 91 -4.72 19.00 7.38
N ASN A 92 -4.01 18.66 8.46
CA ASN A 92 -3.17 17.46 8.49
C ASN A 92 -3.94 16.19 8.87
N ILE A 93 -3.59 15.07 8.20
CA ILE A 93 -4.06 13.71 8.49
C ILE A 93 -2.85 12.80 8.56
N THR A 94 -2.78 11.96 9.58
CA THR A 94 -1.76 10.92 9.72
C THR A 94 -2.39 9.56 9.53
N LEU A 95 -1.81 8.78 8.62
CA LEU A 95 -2.22 7.41 8.32
C LEU A 95 -1.15 6.42 8.77
N PHE A 96 -1.57 5.30 9.31
CA PHE A 96 -0.75 4.10 9.43
C PHE A 96 -1.10 3.18 8.27
N ILE A 97 -0.10 2.87 7.42
CA ILE A 97 -0.23 2.06 6.22
C ILE A 97 0.57 0.79 6.43
N GLU A 98 -0.05 -0.37 6.24
CA GLU A 98 0.58 -1.68 6.35
C GLU A 98 0.12 -2.62 5.24
N GLY A 99 0.87 -3.69 5.01
CA GLY A 99 0.53 -4.67 3.98
C GLY A 99 0.82 -4.16 2.57
N ILE A 100 1.83 -3.33 2.40
CA ILE A 100 2.35 -2.90 1.09
C ILE A 100 3.72 -3.52 0.85
N THR A 101 4.07 -3.73 -0.42
CA THR A 101 5.41 -4.18 -0.81
C THR A 101 6.47 -3.09 -0.56
N ARG A 102 7.72 -3.50 -0.44
CA ARG A 102 8.85 -2.55 -0.51
C ARG A 102 8.87 -1.81 -1.84
N GLY A 103 8.47 -2.45 -2.93
CA GLY A 103 8.32 -1.82 -4.25
C GLY A 103 7.35 -0.65 -4.20
N CYS A 104 6.11 -0.88 -3.77
CA CYS A 104 5.09 0.16 -3.61
C CYS A 104 5.55 1.28 -2.67
N SER A 105 6.24 0.94 -1.56
CA SER A 105 6.75 1.95 -0.62
C SER A 105 7.80 2.88 -1.24
N LEU A 106 8.60 2.41 -2.20
CA LEU A 106 9.55 3.26 -2.92
C LEU A 106 8.84 4.33 -3.75
N GLU A 107 7.71 3.98 -4.38
CA GLU A 107 6.88 4.95 -5.10
C GLU A 107 6.17 5.91 -4.14
N LEU A 108 5.61 5.40 -3.04
CA LEU A 108 4.96 6.22 -2.01
C LEU A 108 5.94 7.25 -1.44
N ASN A 109 7.19 6.88 -1.21
CA ASN A 109 8.24 7.75 -0.68
C ASN A 109 8.70 8.85 -1.68
N ARG A 110 8.29 8.79 -2.95
CA ARG A 110 8.53 9.86 -3.93
C ARG A 110 7.61 11.07 -3.71
N HIS A 111 6.55 10.92 -2.92
CA HIS A 111 5.67 12.03 -2.52
C HIS A 111 6.31 12.84 -1.39
N ARG A 112 7.16 13.81 -1.74
CA ARG A 112 8.05 14.54 -0.82
C ARG A 112 7.32 15.41 0.21
N MET A 113 6.03 15.65 0.03
CA MET A 113 5.18 16.36 0.99
C MET A 113 4.74 15.49 2.18
N PHE A 114 5.12 14.21 2.19
CA PHE A 114 4.81 13.31 3.28
C PHE A 114 5.92 13.30 4.33
N SER A 115 5.55 13.39 5.60
CA SER A 115 6.42 12.98 6.71
C SER A 115 6.29 11.48 6.88
N ILE A 116 7.42 10.75 6.88
CA ILE A 116 7.44 9.30 6.76
C ILE A 116 8.26 8.66 7.88
N SER A 117 7.66 7.69 8.57
CA SER A 117 8.34 6.79 9.50
C SER A 117 8.04 5.35 9.11
N GLN A 118 9.00 4.68 8.45
CA GLN A 118 8.82 3.36 7.87
C GLN A 118 9.62 2.29 8.65
N ARG A 119 9.08 1.07 8.72
CA ARG A 119 9.72 -0.11 9.30
C ARG A 119 11.10 -0.36 8.67
N SER A 120 12.10 -0.53 9.52
CA SER A 120 13.48 -0.75 9.09
C SER A 120 13.85 -2.24 9.06
N THR A 121 14.33 -2.72 7.93
CA THR A 121 14.86 -4.07 7.75
C THR A 121 16.20 -4.32 8.45
N ARG A 122 16.84 -3.29 9.02
CA ARG A 122 18.09 -3.44 9.81
C ARG A 122 17.82 -3.70 11.27
N TYR A 123 16.74 -3.13 11.82
CA TYR A 123 16.42 -3.20 13.25
C TYR A 123 15.38 -4.27 13.56
N VAL A 124 14.43 -4.47 12.66
CA VAL A 124 13.37 -5.45 12.85
C VAL A 124 13.77 -6.77 12.20
N ALA A 125 13.54 -7.87 12.92
CA ALA A 125 13.74 -9.21 12.39
C ALA A 125 12.65 -9.57 11.37
N GLU A 126 13.05 -10.22 10.29
CA GLU A 126 12.11 -10.78 9.31
C GLU A 126 11.89 -12.29 9.57
N GLU A 127 11.84 -12.69 10.86
CA GLU A 127 11.56 -14.07 11.28
C GLU A 127 10.11 -14.47 10.93
N GLU A 128 9.20 -13.49 11.02
CA GLU A 128 7.81 -13.61 10.57
C GLU A 128 7.56 -12.79 9.30
N ALA A 129 8.47 -12.90 8.34
CA ALA A 129 8.35 -12.18 7.09
C ALA A 129 7.00 -12.44 6.42
N ALA A 130 6.43 -11.41 5.84
CA ALA A 130 5.23 -11.52 5.01
C ALA A 130 5.56 -11.10 3.58
N ILE A 131 4.97 -11.78 2.61
CA ILE A 131 4.98 -11.40 1.20
C ILE A 131 3.63 -10.77 0.89
N VAL A 132 3.65 -9.62 0.24
CA VAL A 132 2.46 -8.98 -0.31
C VAL A 132 2.32 -9.40 -1.77
N LEU A 133 1.14 -9.89 -2.13
CA LEU A 133 0.78 -10.10 -3.53
C LEU A 133 0.12 -8.84 -4.06
N GLU A 134 0.65 -8.32 -5.15
CA GLU A 134 -0.01 -7.23 -5.87
C GLU A 134 -1.39 -7.69 -6.40
N PRO A 135 -2.31 -6.78 -6.76
CA PRO A 135 -3.73 -7.12 -6.99
C PRO A 135 -3.98 -8.27 -7.95
N TYR A 136 -3.23 -8.37 -9.05
CA TYR A 136 -3.39 -9.47 -10.02
C TYR A 136 -3.07 -10.82 -9.38
N PHE A 137 -1.91 -10.96 -8.74
CA PHE A 137 -1.54 -12.21 -8.06
C PHE A 137 -2.40 -12.49 -6.84
N ALA A 138 -2.89 -11.46 -6.13
CA ALA A 138 -3.83 -11.62 -5.03
C ALA A 138 -5.17 -12.20 -5.51
N GLN A 139 -5.65 -11.80 -6.69
CA GLN A 139 -6.85 -12.36 -7.30
C GLN A 139 -6.62 -13.82 -7.70
N LEU A 140 -5.51 -14.14 -8.35
CA LEU A 140 -5.16 -15.54 -8.67
C LEU A 140 -5.08 -16.39 -7.39
N PHE A 141 -4.45 -15.87 -6.34
CA PHE A 141 -4.35 -16.57 -5.06
C PHE A 141 -5.73 -16.91 -4.48
N ARG A 142 -6.66 -15.95 -4.42
CA ARG A 142 -8.03 -16.21 -3.94
C ARG A 142 -8.77 -17.26 -4.76
N THR A 143 -8.49 -17.29 -6.06
CA THR A 143 -9.18 -18.21 -7.00
C THR A 143 -8.63 -19.62 -6.90
N TYR A 144 -7.32 -19.79 -6.75
CA TYR A 144 -6.66 -21.09 -6.95
C TYR A 144 -6.05 -21.71 -5.70
N GLU A 145 -5.80 -20.94 -4.63
CA GLU A 145 -5.20 -21.47 -3.40
C GLU A 145 -5.92 -22.74 -2.89
N PRO A 146 -7.25 -22.82 -2.85
CA PRO A 146 -7.94 -24.01 -2.39
C PRO A 146 -7.69 -25.28 -3.24
N LYS A 147 -7.13 -25.13 -4.44
CA LYS A 147 -6.93 -26.20 -5.44
C LYS A 147 -5.48 -26.40 -5.85
N PHE A 148 -4.52 -25.77 -5.17
CA PHE A 148 -3.11 -25.84 -5.59
C PHE A 148 -2.55 -27.25 -5.68
N ASP A 149 -2.88 -28.14 -4.76
CA ASP A 149 -2.42 -29.52 -4.78
C ASP A 149 -2.92 -30.27 -6.03
N GLU A 150 -4.16 -30.02 -6.44
CA GLU A 150 -4.74 -30.58 -7.64
C GLU A 150 -4.05 -30.05 -8.90
N TYR A 151 -3.85 -28.74 -9.00
CA TYR A 151 -3.19 -28.13 -10.17
C TYR A 151 -1.72 -28.49 -10.27
N ASP A 152 -0.95 -28.50 -9.18
CA ASP A 152 0.45 -28.90 -9.15
C ASP A 152 0.62 -30.35 -9.62
N ASN A 153 -0.25 -31.27 -9.16
CA ASN A 153 -0.23 -32.67 -9.60
C ASN A 153 -0.55 -32.79 -11.09
N ARG A 154 -1.52 -32.04 -11.63
CA ARG A 154 -1.85 -32.06 -13.08
C ARG A 154 -0.70 -31.53 -13.94
N PHE A 155 -0.02 -30.47 -13.52
CA PHE A 155 1.16 -29.97 -14.19
C PHE A 155 2.33 -30.96 -14.20
N ARG A 156 2.60 -31.61 -13.08
CA ARG A 156 3.66 -32.64 -12.97
C ARG A 156 3.37 -33.83 -13.87
N ALA A 157 2.13 -34.24 -13.96
CA ALA A 157 1.73 -35.33 -14.86
C ALA A 157 1.89 -34.96 -16.34
N ALA A 158 1.81 -33.67 -16.70
CA ALA A 158 1.97 -33.18 -18.07
C ALA A 158 3.41 -32.86 -18.46
N SER A 159 4.43 -33.21 -17.61
CA SER A 159 5.86 -32.90 -17.84
C SER A 159 6.09 -31.41 -18.10
N TYR A 160 6.00 -30.61 -17.09
CA TYR A 160 6.19 -29.14 -17.08
C TYR A 160 6.74 -28.52 -18.39
N PRO A 161 5.90 -27.98 -19.27
CA PRO A 161 6.39 -27.26 -20.42
C PRO A 161 7.13 -26.00 -19.98
N THR A 162 8.09 -25.55 -20.76
CA THR A 162 8.74 -24.23 -20.58
C THR A 162 7.72 -23.11 -20.74
N ALA A 163 8.09 -21.88 -20.35
CA ALA A 163 7.21 -20.72 -20.53
C ALA A 163 6.82 -20.55 -22.02
N ASP A 164 7.75 -20.76 -22.94
CA ASP A 164 7.52 -20.66 -24.39
C ASP A 164 6.55 -21.75 -24.90
N GLU A 165 6.72 -22.99 -24.44
CA GLU A 165 5.79 -24.07 -24.75
C GLU A 165 4.39 -23.85 -24.20
N LEU A 166 4.26 -23.12 -23.07
CA LEU A 166 2.95 -22.75 -22.52
C LEU A 166 2.28 -21.68 -23.39
N VAL A 167 3.02 -20.68 -23.86
CA VAL A 167 2.51 -19.65 -24.78
C VAL A 167 2.06 -20.29 -26.09
N GLU A 168 2.89 -21.14 -26.72
CA GLU A 168 2.53 -21.87 -27.94
C GLU A 168 1.32 -22.79 -27.74
N ALA A 169 1.21 -23.45 -26.58
CA ALA A 169 0.09 -24.33 -26.29
C ALA A 169 -1.19 -23.53 -26.02
N GLN A 170 -1.08 -22.33 -25.44
CA GLN A 170 -2.21 -21.42 -25.25
C GLN A 170 -2.73 -20.91 -26.60
N GLU A 171 -1.84 -20.55 -27.53
CA GLU A 171 -2.21 -20.15 -28.89
C GLU A 171 -2.87 -21.30 -29.67
N LYS A 172 -2.38 -22.53 -29.49
CA LYS A 172 -2.91 -23.71 -30.19
C LYS A 172 -4.22 -24.26 -29.61
N LYS A 173 -4.45 -24.11 -28.29
CA LYS A 173 -5.65 -24.64 -27.62
C LYS A 173 -6.80 -23.62 -27.50
N GLY A 174 -6.60 -22.39 -27.94
CA GLY A 174 -7.62 -21.35 -27.90
C GLY A 174 -8.05 -20.99 -26.47
N ASP A 175 -9.29 -20.57 -26.32
CA ASP A 175 -9.89 -20.12 -25.04
C ASP A 175 -10.32 -21.30 -24.12
N ASP A 176 -9.57 -22.41 -24.05
CA ASP A 176 -9.88 -23.49 -23.10
C ASP A 176 -9.74 -22.99 -21.64
N PRO A 177 -10.83 -22.85 -20.88
CA PRO A 177 -10.79 -22.32 -19.51
C PRO A 177 -9.94 -23.17 -18.56
N VAL A 178 -9.88 -24.48 -18.77
CA VAL A 178 -9.08 -25.41 -17.93
C VAL A 178 -7.60 -25.17 -18.15
N TRP A 179 -7.20 -24.98 -19.39
CA TRP A 179 -5.81 -24.70 -19.74
C TRP A 179 -5.37 -23.33 -19.18
N ARG A 180 -6.18 -22.31 -19.32
CA ARG A 180 -5.92 -20.99 -18.74
C ARG A 180 -5.74 -21.07 -17.22
N GLN A 181 -6.64 -21.76 -16.51
CA GLN A 181 -6.53 -21.98 -15.07
C GLN A 181 -5.24 -22.68 -14.65
N LEU A 182 -4.78 -23.64 -15.42
CA LEU A 182 -3.51 -24.32 -15.16
C LEU A 182 -2.32 -23.37 -15.32
N CYS A 183 -2.29 -22.55 -16.38
CA CYS A 183 -1.24 -21.56 -16.61
C CYS A 183 -1.18 -20.51 -15.49
N ASP A 184 -2.33 -19.96 -15.11
CA ASP A 184 -2.44 -18.97 -14.05
C ASP A 184 -1.97 -19.52 -12.70
N SER A 185 -2.37 -20.74 -12.36
CA SER A 185 -1.96 -21.41 -11.12
C SER A 185 -0.45 -21.63 -11.07
N ARG A 186 0.14 -22.04 -12.20
CA ARG A 186 1.58 -22.23 -12.32
C ARG A 186 2.33 -20.92 -12.16
N LEU A 187 1.90 -19.85 -12.84
CA LEU A 187 2.51 -18.53 -12.74
C LEU A 187 2.52 -18.05 -11.29
N LEU A 188 1.38 -18.17 -10.60
CA LEU A 188 1.26 -17.81 -9.19
C LEU A 188 2.19 -18.63 -8.29
N LEU A 189 2.25 -19.96 -8.49
CA LEU A 189 3.13 -20.84 -7.71
C LEU A 189 4.60 -20.52 -7.92
N GLN A 190 5.01 -20.24 -9.17
CA GLN A 190 6.38 -19.82 -9.47
C GLN A 190 6.72 -18.50 -8.80
N HIS A 191 5.83 -17.52 -8.86
CA HIS A 191 6.00 -16.23 -8.20
C HIS A 191 6.16 -16.39 -6.68
N LEU A 192 5.24 -17.11 -6.02
CA LEU A 192 5.28 -17.36 -4.58
C LEU A 192 6.55 -18.11 -4.16
N ASN A 193 6.92 -19.18 -4.88
CA ASN A 193 8.10 -19.97 -4.54
C ASN A 193 9.39 -19.16 -4.66
N SER A 194 9.52 -18.30 -5.67
CA SER A 194 10.67 -17.41 -5.85
C SER A 194 10.77 -16.42 -4.68
N GLN A 195 9.68 -15.79 -4.30
CA GLN A 195 9.63 -14.84 -3.20
C GLN A 195 9.97 -15.51 -1.86
N CYS A 196 9.35 -16.67 -1.57
CA CYS A 196 9.60 -17.45 -0.36
C CYS A 196 11.06 -17.89 -0.26
N LYS A 197 11.64 -18.40 -1.36
CA LYS A 197 13.05 -18.78 -1.40
C LYS A 197 13.96 -17.62 -1.01
N SER A 198 13.74 -16.44 -1.57
CA SER A 198 14.53 -15.25 -1.25
C SER A 198 14.45 -14.86 0.23
N VAL A 199 13.27 -15.02 0.85
CA VAL A 199 13.10 -14.78 2.29
C VAL A 199 13.90 -15.79 3.12
N PHE A 200 13.89 -17.07 2.74
CA PHE A 200 14.65 -18.10 3.46
C PHE A 200 16.15 -17.95 3.28
N ASP A 201 16.61 -17.65 2.06
CA ASP A 201 18.03 -17.35 1.80
C ASP A 201 18.51 -16.15 2.65
N TYR A 202 17.66 -15.13 2.83
CA TYR A 202 17.94 -14.03 3.75
C TYR A 202 18.07 -14.49 5.21
N GLN A 203 17.12 -15.31 5.70
CA GLN A 203 17.14 -15.80 7.08
C GLN A 203 18.39 -16.65 7.36
N ASP A 204 18.72 -17.56 6.44
CA ASP A 204 19.91 -18.42 6.53
C ASP A 204 21.20 -17.57 6.51
N GLN A 205 21.28 -16.56 5.63
CA GLN A 205 22.44 -15.67 5.58
C GLN A 205 22.59 -14.84 6.87
N VAL A 206 21.50 -14.36 7.46
CA VAL A 206 21.54 -13.65 8.76
C VAL A 206 22.10 -14.57 9.85
N GLU A 207 21.63 -15.82 9.90
CA GLU A 207 22.11 -16.81 10.88
C GLU A 207 23.61 -17.09 10.72
N ASP A 208 24.07 -17.31 9.50
CA ASP A 208 25.49 -17.58 9.20
C ASP A 208 26.38 -16.37 9.55
N LEU A 209 25.97 -15.15 9.18
CA LEU A 209 26.71 -13.94 9.51
C LEU A 209 26.78 -13.71 11.03
N MET A 210 25.71 -14.06 11.77
CA MET A 210 25.73 -13.97 13.24
C MET A 210 26.66 -15.00 13.88
N LYS A 211 26.77 -16.22 13.32
CA LYS A 211 27.73 -17.24 13.79
C LYS A 211 29.17 -16.83 13.51
N MET A 212 29.42 -16.23 12.36
CA MET A 212 30.77 -15.81 11.95
C MET A 212 31.32 -14.67 12.83
N ASN A 213 30.49 -13.66 13.12
CA ASN A 213 30.85 -12.46 13.89
C ASN A 213 32.30 -11.95 13.65
N PRO A 214 32.69 -11.60 12.43
CA PRO A 214 34.08 -11.36 12.07
C PRO A 214 34.69 -10.10 12.73
N TYR A 215 33.89 -9.29 13.38
CA TYR A 215 34.29 -8.04 14.04
C TYR A 215 34.07 -8.08 15.55
N GLU A 216 33.80 -9.25 16.13
CA GLU A 216 33.56 -9.44 17.56
C GLU A 216 32.53 -8.47 18.16
N LEU A 217 31.45 -8.20 17.38
CA LEU A 217 30.41 -7.25 17.73
C LEU A 217 29.55 -7.78 18.87
N GLU A 218 29.10 -6.87 19.73
CA GLU A 218 28.09 -7.15 20.73
C GLU A 218 26.73 -7.51 20.10
N LYS A 219 25.91 -8.26 20.80
CA LYS A 219 24.67 -8.89 20.30
C LYS A 219 23.74 -7.95 19.52
N PHE A 220 23.61 -6.68 19.95
CA PHE A 220 22.74 -5.71 19.26
C PHE A 220 23.34 -5.27 17.92
N ASP A 221 24.61 -4.87 17.93
CA ASP A 221 25.30 -4.40 16.74
C ASP A 221 25.56 -5.52 15.75
N LEU A 222 25.83 -6.73 16.23
CA LEU A 222 25.96 -7.92 15.42
C LEU A 222 24.65 -8.21 14.63
N ARG A 223 23.50 -8.20 15.29
CA ARG A 223 22.21 -8.39 14.62
C ARG A 223 21.95 -7.31 13.57
N LYS A 224 22.20 -6.05 13.92
CA LYS A 224 22.04 -4.91 13.01
C LYS A 224 22.96 -5.03 11.79
N TRP A 225 24.21 -5.44 12.02
CA TRP A 225 25.20 -5.65 10.96
C TRP A 225 24.80 -6.82 10.05
N ALA A 226 24.50 -8.00 10.59
CA ALA A 226 24.11 -9.18 9.84
C ALA A 226 22.88 -8.93 8.97
N ARG A 227 21.80 -8.37 9.54
CA ARG A 227 20.59 -7.99 8.80
C ARG A 227 20.88 -6.95 7.71
N GLY A 228 21.75 -5.97 8.00
CA GLY A 228 22.17 -4.95 7.06
C GLY A 228 22.91 -5.52 5.85
N LYS A 229 23.61 -6.63 5.99
CA LYS A 229 24.29 -7.34 4.89
C LYS A 229 23.34 -8.25 4.12
N ALA A 230 22.56 -9.05 4.83
CA ALA A 230 21.66 -10.03 4.20
C ALA A 230 20.45 -9.40 3.49
N ARG A 231 20.00 -8.18 3.86
CA ARG A 231 18.76 -7.55 3.35
C ARG A 231 18.69 -7.43 1.82
N ASN A 232 19.84 -7.53 1.11
CA ASN A 232 19.86 -7.49 -0.34
C ASN A 232 19.23 -8.74 -0.98
N LEU A 233 19.05 -9.82 -0.20
CA LEU A 233 18.34 -11.03 -0.63
C LEU A 233 16.82 -10.90 -0.50
N LEU A 234 16.32 -9.92 0.29
CA LEU A 234 14.89 -9.73 0.44
C LEU A 234 14.26 -9.29 -0.88
N PRO A 235 13.15 -9.92 -1.31
CA PRO A 235 12.48 -9.53 -2.52
C PRO A 235 11.76 -8.18 -2.34
N HIS A 236 11.48 -7.49 -3.47
CA HIS A 236 10.66 -6.27 -3.44
C HIS A 236 9.23 -6.52 -2.92
N GLY A 237 8.71 -7.72 -3.08
CA GLY A 237 7.40 -8.14 -2.57
C GLY A 237 7.33 -8.34 -1.05
N ILE A 238 8.46 -8.18 -0.30
CA ILE A 238 8.43 -8.25 1.17
C ILE A 238 7.56 -7.12 1.75
N GLU A 239 6.76 -7.44 2.75
CA GLU A 239 5.88 -6.48 3.43
C GLU A 239 6.66 -5.36 4.11
N THR A 240 6.13 -4.16 3.99
CA THR A 240 6.52 -3.04 4.83
C THR A 240 5.30 -2.25 5.31
N ARG A 241 5.54 -1.43 6.33
CA ARG A 241 4.53 -0.58 6.94
C ARG A 241 5.15 0.68 7.53
N GLY A 242 4.34 1.69 7.72
CA GLY A 242 4.81 2.95 8.26
C GLY A 242 3.71 3.94 8.58
N THR A 243 4.13 5.00 9.26
CA THR A 243 3.30 6.17 9.53
C THR A 243 3.60 7.23 8.51
N TYR A 244 2.55 7.76 7.89
CA TYR A 244 2.62 8.77 6.84
C TYR A 244 1.72 9.94 7.22
N THR A 245 2.29 11.14 7.29
CA THR A 245 1.55 12.37 7.59
C THR A 245 1.61 13.30 6.40
N SER A 246 0.48 13.83 5.99
CA SER A 246 0.37 14.91 5.02
C SER A 246 -0.86 15.76 5.31
N ASN A 247 -0.93 16.93 4.69
CA ASN A 247 -2.13 17.75 4.68
C ASN A 247 -3.14 17.27 3.62
N VAL A 248 -4.35 17.81 3.66
CA VAL A 248 -5.43 17.48 2.72
C VAL A 248 -5.00 17.70 1.28
N ARG A 249 -4.27 18.80 0.97
CA ARG A 249 -3.75 19.06 -0.38
C ARG A 249 -2.83 17.94 -0.87
N GLY A 250 -1.90 17.50 -0.02
CA GLY A 250 -0.98 16.43 -0.33
C GLY A 250 -1.65 15.08 -0.51
N TRP A 251 -2.64 14.73 0.33
CA TRP A 251 -3.42 13.52 0.17
C TRP A 251 -4.29 13.54 -1.10
N ARG A 252 -4.93 14.67 -1.42
CA ARG A 252 -5.67 14.82 -2.68
C ARG A 252 -4.77 14.60 -3.88
N TRP A 253 -3.60 15.23 -3.91
CA TRP A 253 -2.64 15.08 -5.00
C TRP A 253 -2.11 13.63 -5.12
N PHE A 254 -1.83 12.95 -3.98
CA PHE A 254 -1.43 11.54 -3.99
C PHE A 254 -2.52 10.67 -4.62
N ILE A 255 -3.76 10.82 -4.20
CA ILE A 255 -4.88 10.04 -4.70
C ILE A 255 -5.09 10.33 -6.19
N GLU A 256 -5.13 11.60 -6.60
CA GLU A 256 -5.28 11.99 -8.01
C GLU A 256 -4.18 11.37 -8.89
N ALA A 257 -2.91 11.47 -8.47
CA ALA A 257 -1.76 11.00 -9.26
C ALA A 257 -1.61 9.46 -9.25
N ARG A 258 -2.10 8.76 -8.21
CA ARG A 258 -1.87 7.32 -8.05
C ARG A 258 -3.12 6.47 -8.24
N SER A 259 -4.29 7.09 -8.42
CA SER A 259 -5.51 6.38 -8.84
C SER A 259 -5.69 6.32 -10.35
N GLU A 260 -4.85 6.98 -11.13
CA GLU A 260 -4.92 6.91 -12.60
C GLU A 260 -4.59 5.52 -13.13
N SER A 261 -5.18 5.17 -14.29
CA SER A 261 -5.00 3.86 -14.93
C SER A 261 -3.57 3.54 -15.35
N ASN A 262 -2.72 4.56 -15.56
CA ASN A 262 -1.27 4.38 -15.85
C ASN A 262 -0.42 4.19 -14.61
N ALA A 263 -0.97 4.37 -13.40
CA ALA A 263 -0.24 4.04 -12.18
C ALA A 263 -0.16 2.51 -12.04
N GLU A 264 0.93 2.05 -11.45
CA GLU A 264 1.10 0.63 -11.14
C GLU A 264 -0.03 0.15 -10.22
N THR A 265 -0.53 -1.07 -10.43
CA THR A 265 -1.80 -1.57 -9.85
C THR A 265 -1.77 -1.61 -8.32
N GLU A 266 -0.63 -1.92 -7.70
CA GLU A 266 -0.53 -1.97 -6.25
C GLU A 266 -0.70 -0.58 -5.62
N ILE A 267 0.02 0.44 -6.12
CA ILE A 267 -0.10 1.80 -5.57
C ILE A 267 -1.46 2.42 -5.87
N ARG A 268 -2.11 2.03 -6.97
CA ARG A 268 -3.49 2.42 -7.28
C ARG A 268 -4.47 1.80 -6.27
N SER A 269 -4.30 0.51 -5.95
CA SER A 269 -5.07 -0.15 -4.88
C SER A 269 -4.86 0.53 -3.52
N LEU A 270 -3.63 0.90 -3.20
CA LEU A 270 -3.33 1.69 -1.99
C LEU A 270 -4.01 3.06 -2.01
N ALA A 271 -3.96 3.79 -3.12
CA ALA A 271 -4.61 5.09 -3.25
C ALA A 271 -6.12 5.01 -3.02
N ASN A 272 -6.77 3.93 -3.49
CA ASN A 272 -8.19 3.66 -3.23
C ASN A 272 -8.47 3.46 -1.74
N LYS A 273 -7.65 2.69 -1.02
CA LYS A 273 -7.79 2.50 0.43
C LYS A 273 -7.53 3.80 1.20
N VAL A 274 -6.55 4.59 0.78
CA VAL A 274 -6.29 5.93 1.33
C VAL A 274 -7.49 6.84 1.14
N LEU A 275 -8.06 6.91 -0.08
CA LEU A 275 -9.25 7.73 -0.35
C LEU A 275 -10.41 7.38 0.58
N LEU A 276 -10.69 6.09 0.77
CA LEU A 276 -11.75 5.66 1.68
C LEU A 276 -11.50 6.12 3.12
N ALA A 277 -10.27 5.95 3.61
CA ALA A 277 -9.90 6.33 4.97
C ALA A 277 -9.96 7.85 5.21
N VAL A 278 -9.44 8.67 4.28
CA VAL A 278 -9.47 10.13 4.43
C VAL A 278 -10.87 10.72 4.18
N ARG A 279 -11.68 10.08 3.33
CA ARG A 279 -13.07 10.47 3.10
C ARG A 279 -13.94 10.31 4.34
N GLU A 280 -13.67 9.30 5.16
CA GLU A 280 -14.38 9.07 6.42
C GLU A 280 -14.15 10.21 7.43
N VAL A 281 -12.94 10.76 7.50
CA VAL A 281 -12.59 11.78 8.52
C VAL A 281 -12.68 13.23 8.01
N ALA A 282 -12.58 13.44 6.69
CA ALA A 282 -12.64 14.75 6.07
C ALA A 282 -13.52 14.73 4.78
N PRO A 283 -14.80 14.33 4.88
CA PRO A 283 -15.63 14.00 3.72
C PRO A 283 -15.80 15.17 2.75
N LEU A 284 -15.85 16.41 3.23
CA LEU A 284 -16.02 17.59 2.38
C LEU A 284 -14.92 17.69 1.31
N TYR A 285 -13.70 17.33 1.66
CA TYR A 285 -12.52 17.51 0.83
C TYR A 285 -12.23 16.33 -0.11
N PHE A 286 -12.96 15.21 0.02
CA PHE A 286 -12.71 14.00 -0.78
C PHE A 286 -13.96 13.42 -1.43
N LYS A 287 -15.16 14.01 -1.20
CA LYS A 287 -16.42 13.54 -1.78
C LYS A 287 -16.52 13.74 -3.29
N ASP A 288 -15.75 14.68 -3.84
CA ASP A 288 -15.71 15.05 -5.25
C ASP A 288 -14.91 14.10 -6.13
N PHE A 289 -14.31 13.06 -5.53
CA PHE A 289 -13.68 11.98 -6.29
C PHE A 289 -14.75 11.01 -6.79
N GLU A 290 -14.77 10.77 -8.08
CA GLU A 290 -15.63 9.81 -8.76
C GLU A 290 -14.78 8.65 -9.28
N SER A 291 -15.36 7.43 -9.36
CA SER A 291 -14.65 6.21 -9.75
C SER A 291 -15.07 5.70 -11.11
N TRP A 292 -14.12 5.11 -11.83
CA TRP A 292 -14.33 4.33 -13.04
C TRP A 292 -13.69 2.96 -12.89
N GLU A 293 -14.34 1.94 -13.41
CA GLU A 293 -13.75 0.60 -13.43
C GLU A 293 -12.62 0.51 -14.47
N THR A 294 -11.62 -0.29 -14.16
CA THR A 294 -10.52 -0.62 -15.05
C THR A 294 -10.49 -2.11 -15.35
N TYR A 295 -9.78 -2.52 -16.40
CA TYR A 295 -9.63 -3.92 -16.78
C TYR A 295 -8.96 -4.79 -15.71
N GLU A 296 -8.21 -4.20 -14.78
CA GLU A 296 -7.54 -4.91 -13.67
C GLU A 296 -8.41 -5.06 -12.41
N GLY A 297 -9.66 -4.57 -12.45
CA GLY A 297 -10.57 -4.62 -11.30
C GLY A 297 -10.18 -3.70 -10.12
N VAL A 298 -9.20 -2.82 -10.31
CA VAL A 298 -8.82 -1.77 -9.35
C VAL A 298 -9.29 -0.43 -9.89
N PRO A 299 -10.30 0.21 -9.27
CA PRO A 299 -10.92 1.41 -9.83
C PRO A 299 -9.95 2.59 -9.93
N GLU A 300 -10.15 3.39 -10.97
CA GLU A 300 -9.57 4.71 -11.14
C GLU A 300 -10.46 5.76 -10.46
N TRP A 301 -9.84 6.78 -9.84
CA TRP A 301 -10.56 7.87 -9.21
C TRP A 301 -10.05 9.22 -9.69
N LYS A 302 -10.99 10.11 -10.05
CA LYS A 302 -10.67 11.48 -10.45
C LYS A 302 -11.47 12.49 -9.64
N PRO A 303 -10.86 13.58 -9.17
CA PRO A 303 -11.59 14.63 -8.48
C PRO A 303 -12.23 15.59 -9.49
N THR A 304 -13.41 16.13 -9.16
CA THR A 304 -13.99 17.27 -9.89
C THR A 304 -13.06 18.48 -9.78
N TYR A 305 -12.48 18.73 -8.63
CA TYR A 305 -11.55 19.83 -8.37
C TYR A 305 -10.10 19.31 -8.42
N SER A 306 -9.58 19.14 -9.64
CA SER A 306 -8.20 18.68 -9.87
C SER A 306 -7.18 19.76 -9.55
N LYS A 307 -6.00 19.34 -9.08
CA LYS A 307 -4.83 20.22 -8.81
C LYS A 307 -5.11 21.37 -7.83
N VAL A 308 -5.94 21.13 -6.84
CA VAL A 308 -6.21 22.11 -5.78
C VAL A 308 -4.98 22.33 -4.88
#